data_e433db45a0fc012ffa4f9a989ae259d4
#
_entry.id   e433db45a0fc012ffa4f9a989ae259d4
#
_cell.length_a   1.000
_cell.length_b   1.000
_cell.length_c   1.000
_cell.angle_alpha   90.00
_cell.angle_beta   90.00
_cell.angle_gamma   90.00
#
_symmetry.space_group_name_H-M   'P 1'
#
loop_
_entity.id
_entity.type
_entity.pdbx_description
1 polymer ?
#
loop_
_entity_poly.entity_id
_entity_poly.type
_entity_poly.pdbx_seq_one_letter_code
_entity_poly.pdbx_strand_id
1 'polypeptide(L)'
;EDVSATLRAAPWGKIVLLGIVGVAFSTFLFAWGIQLSSAVAGALIAATGPIVAALIGVVFKQPLQKGIVLGILLAVSGGICAALANGGGTADFRGGEIVVLLAMSIWVWYSYNCQRWLKGLPQVSIAALTVAAGSVGFAAYVVIAELSGFSDVRFGTEFKEWLLIGWLSIGPASTAIFLW
;
A
#
# COMPACT_ATOMS: atom_id res chain seq x y z
N GLU A 1 3.73 17.09 23.45
CA GLU A 1 2.32 16.71 23.18
C GLU A 1 2.00 15.46 23.97
N ASP A 2 0.88 15.50 24.68
CA ASP A 2 0.51 14.43 25.62
C ASP A 2 -0.05 13.24 24.81
N VAL A 3 0.81 12.27 24.50
CA VAL A 3 0.47 11.07 23.72
C VAL A 3 -0.72 10.34 24.35
N SER A 4 -0.83 10.37 25.67
CA SER A 4 -1.91 9.72 26.40
C SER A 4 -3.28 10.38 26.16
N ALA A 5 -3.33 11.70 26.03
CA ALA A 5 -4.56 12.44 25.71
C ALA A 5 -4.98 12.18 24.24
N THR A 6 -4.03 12.13 23.33
CA THR A 6 -4.25 11.81 21.90
C THR A 6 -4.82 10.41 21.73
N LEU A 7 -4.30 9.41 22.44
CA LEU A 7 -4.77 8.03 22.39
C LEU A 7 -6.19 7.87 22.97
N ARG A 8 -6.54 8.62 24.03
CA ARG A 8 -7.88 8.56 24.64
C ARG A 8 -8.98 9.17 23.76
N ALA A 9 -8.63 10.21 23.00
CA ALA A 9 -9.56 10.91 22.10
C ALA A 9 -9.62 10.29 20.70
N ALA A 10 -8.76 9.32 20.40
CA ALA A 10 -8.62 8.73 19.07
C ALA A 10 -9.89 7.94 18.67
N PRO A 11 -10.40 8.10 17.44
CA PRO A 11 -11.56 7.33 16.96
C PRO A 11 -11.14 5.90 16.58
N TRP A 12 -10.97 5.04 17.56
CA TRP A 12 -10.42 3.69 17.43
C TRP A 12 -11.11 2.84 16.36
N GLY A 13 -12.44 2.91 16.24
CA GLY A 13 -13.16 2.18 15.20
C GLY A 13 -12.71 2.53 13.79
N LYS A 14 -12.45 3.82 13.53
CA LYS A 14 -11.95 4.29 12.22
C LYS A 14 -10.48 3.88 12.01
N ILE A 15 -9.67 3.96 13.05
CA ILE A 15 -8.25 3.56 13.00
C ILE A 15 -8.13 2.06 12.69
N VAL A 16 -8.89 1.22 13.37
CA VAL A 16 -8.91 -0.22 13.16
C VAL A 16 -9.41 -0.56 11.75
N LEU A 17 -10.50 0.07 11.29
CA LEU A 17 -11.01 -0.12 9.94
C LEU A 17 -9.97 0.27 8.88
N LEU A 18 -9.35 1.44 9.03
CA LEU A 18 -8.31 1.92 8.11
C LEU A 18 -7.06 1.02 8.14
N GLY A 19 -6.67 0.55 9.32
CA GLY A 19 -5.54 -0.37 9.47
C GLY A 19 -5.81 -1.73 8.82
N ILE A 20 -6.95 -2.35 9.10
CA ILE A 20 -7.27 -3.68 8.55
C ILE A 20 -7.51 -3.60 7.04
N VAL A 21 -8.38 -2.70 6.57
CA VAL A 21 -8.72 -2.61 5.14
C VAL A 21 -7.62 -1.90 4.36
N GLY A 22 -7.17 -0.75 4.86
CA GLY A 22 -6.22 0.10 4.14
C GLY A 22 -4.78 -0.43 4.17
N VAL A 23 -4.33 -1.02 5.26
CA VAL A 23 -2.95 -1.51 5.39
C VAL A 23 -2.89 -3.02 5.18
N ALA A 24 -3.53 -3.83 6.04
CA ALA A 24 -3.39 -5.28 5.97
C ALA A 24 -3.95 -5.86 4.67
N PHE A 25 -5.21 -5.58 4.35
CA PHE A 25 -5.88 -6.17 3.19
C PHE A 25 -5.31 -5.66 1.86
N SER A 26 -4.99 -4.38 1.75
CA SER A 26 -4.34 -3.85 0.54
C SER A 26 -2.96 -4.46 0.31
N THR A 27 -2.15 -4.61 1.37
CA THR A 27 -0.83 -5.24 1.29
C THR A 27 -0.94 -6.71 0.88
N PHE A 28 -1.91 -7.44 1.45
CA PHE A 28 -2.19 -8.82 1.06
C PHE A 28 -2.56 -8.92 -0.42
N LEU A 29 -3.52 -8.11 -0.89
CA LEU A 29 -3.92 -8.10 -2.29
C LEU A 29 -2.76 -7.73 -3.21
N PHE A 30 -1.94 -6.76 -2.82
CA PHE A 30 -0.78 -6.35 -3.60
C PHE A 30 0.23 -7.49 -3.75
N ALA A 31 0.59 -8.15 -2.65
CA ALA A 31 1.50 -9.29 -2.68
C ALA A 31 0.94 -10.46 -3.50
N TRP A 32 -0.34 -10.78 -3.32
CA TRP A 32 -1.02 -11.82 -4.09
C TRP A 32 -1.11 -11.47 -5.58
N GLY A 33 -1.47 -10.24 -5.91
CA GLY A 33 -1.54 -9.79 -7.29
C GLY A 33 -0.19 -9.85 -8.01
N ILE A 34 0.92 -9.49 -7.32
CA ILE A 34 2.26 -9.64 -7.88
C ILE A 34 2.63 -11.11 -8.12
N GLN A 35 2.25 -12.03 -7.24
CA GLN A 35 2.50 -13.46 -7.44
C GLN A 35 1.73 -14.01 -8.66
N LEU A 36 0.55 -13.49 -8.95
CA LEU A 36 -0.26 -13.87 -10.10
C LEU A 36 0.16 -13.17 -11.40
N SER A 37 0.91 -12.07 -11.30
CA SER A 37 1.41 -11.31 -12.44
C SER A 37 2.91 -11.56 -12.68
N SER A 38 3.46 -11.02 -13.80
CA SER A 38 4.90 -10.95 -13.94
C SER A 38 5.46 -9.77 -13.11
N ALA A 39 6.70 -9.87 -12.62
CA ALA A 39 7.34 -8.79 -11.88
C ALA A 39 7.37 -7.47 -12.67
N VAL A 40 7.53 -7.54 -13.99
CA VAL A 40 7.52 -6.39 -14.90
C VAL A 40 6.11 -5.79 -14.99
N ALA A 41 5.07 -6.61 -15.17
CA ALA A 41 3.70 -6.14 -15.23
C ALA A 41 3.26 -5.53 -13.89
N GLY A 42 3.60 -6.16 -12.77
CA GLY A 42 3.35 -5.62 -11.43
C GLY A 42 4.01 -4.26 -11.20
N ALA A 43 5.26 -4.09 -11.62
CA ALA A 43 5.97 -2.82 -11.52
C ALA A 43 5.36 -1.72 -12.41
N LEU A 44 4.96 -2.05 -13.64
CA LEU A 44 4.29 -1.12 -14.55
C LEU A 44 2.96 -0.65 -13.97
N ILE A 45 2.18 -1.55 -13.39
CA ILE A 45 0.90 -1.20 -12.77
C ILE A 45 1.15 -0.35 -11.51
N ALA A 46 2.13 -0.70 -10.69
CA ALA A 46 2.50 0.11 -9.53
C ALA A 46 2.89 1.55 -9.95
N ALA A 47 3.54 1.73 -11.09
CA ALA A 47 3.85 3.04 -11.66
C ALA A 47 2.59 3.84 -12.08
N THR A 48 1.43 3.20 -12.26
CA THR A 48 0.15 3.89 -12.52
C THR A 48 -0.49 4.49 -11.27
N GLY A 49 0.11 4.32 -10.11
CA GLY A 49 -0.39 4.84 -8.82
C GLY A 49 -0.84 6.30 -8.84
N PRO A 50 -0.08 7.25 -9.39
CA PRO A 50 -0.51 8.64 -9.53
C PRO A 50 -1.79 8.81 -10.36
N ILE A 51 -2.01 7.96 -11.37
CA ILE A 51 -3.22 7.99 -12.20
C ILE A 51 -4.43 7.53 -11.36
N VAL A 52 -4.28 6.41 -10.65
CA VAL A 52 -5.32 5.88 -9.75
C VAL A 52 -5.65 6.91 -8.66
N ALA A 53 -4.63 7.56 -8.09
CA ALA A 53 -4.82 8.59 -7.08
C ALA A 53 -5.60 9.81 -7.64
N ALA A 54 -5.29 10.25 -8.86
CA ALA A 54 -5.98 11.34 -9.51
C ALA A 54 -7.45 11.00 -9.82
N LEU A 55 -7.72 9.79 -10.34
CA LEU A 55 -9.08 9.33 -10.62
C LEU A 55 -9.94 9.28 -9.36
N ILE A 56 -9.39 8.71 -8.28
CA ILE A 56 -10.08 8.67 -6.98
C ILE A 56 -10.26 10.10 -6.44
N GLY A 57 -9.25 10.97 -6.57
CA GLY A 57 -9.36 12.37 -6.20
C GLY A 57 -10.51 13.09 -6.90
N VAL A 58 -10.69 12.86 -8.20
CA VAL A 58 -11.83 13.41 -8.98
C VAL A 58 -13.16 12.89 -8.45
N VAL A 59 -13.28 11.60 -8.16
CA VAL A 59 -14.50 11.01 -7.56
C VAL A 59 -14.83 11.70 -6.22
N PHE A 60 -13.83 12.02 -5.43
CA PHE A 60 -13.98 12.76 -4.18
C PHE A 60 -14.05 14.29 -4.35
N LYS A 61 -14.22 14.78 -5.61
CA LYS A 61 -14.34 16.22 -5.96
C LYS A 61 -13.14 17.06 -5.50
N GLN A 62 -11.94 16.48 -5.50
CA GLN A 62 -10.72 17.21 -5.23
C GLN A 62 -10.24 17.93 -6.49
N PRO A 63 -9.79 19.20 -6.39
CA PRO A 63 -9.24 19.91 -7.54
C PRO A 63 -7.93 19.23 -7.98
N LEU A 64 -7.83 18.94 -9.28
CA LEU A 64 -6.59 18.45 -9.88
C LEU A 64 -5.54 19.56 -9.85
N GLN A 65 -4.54 19.40 -9.04
CA GLN A 65 -3.40 20.33 -8.99
C GLN A 65 -2.49 20.09 -10.20
N LYS A 66 -1.88 21.14 -10.73
CA LYS A 66 -0.94 21.07 -11.88
C LYS A 66 0.20 20.07 -11.65
N GLY A 67 0.67 19.94 -10.40
CA GLY A 67 1.69 18.96 -10.02
C GLY A 67 1.25 17.51 -10.21
N ILE A 68 -0.03 17.18 -9.97
CA ILE A 68 -0.57 15.83 -10.20
C ILE A 68 -0.55 15.50 -11.69
N VAL A 69 -0.95 16.46 -12.55
CA VAL A 69 -0.92 16.27 -14.02
C VAL A 69 0.50 16.00 -14.51
N LEU A 70 1.47 16.77 -14.02
CA LEU A 70 2.89 16.56 -14.35
C LEU A 70 3.36 15.18 -13.84
N GLY A 71 3.01 14.78 -12.63
CA GLY A 71 3.32 13.46 -12.08
C GLY A 71 2.75 12.31 -12.93
N ILE A 72 1.51 12.45 -13.42
CA ILE A 72 0.89 11.48 -14.33
C ILE A 72 1.68 11.38 -15.64
N LEU A 73 2.03 12.52 -16.25
CA LEU A 73 2.80 12.54 -17.50
C LEU A 73 4.17 11.85 -17.32
N LEU A 74 4.86 12.14 -16.23
CA LEU A 74 6.15 11.51 -15.91
C LEU A 74 5.99 10.00 -15.64
N ALA A 75 4.96 9.58 -14.93
CA ALA A 75 4.70 8.16 -14.67
C ALA A 75 4.39 7.39 -15.95
N VAL A 76 3.56 7.95 -16.84
CA VAL A 76 3.24 7.35 -18.14
C VAL A 76 4.48 7.27 -19.02
N SER A 77 5.26 8.34 -19.12
CA SER A 77 6.49 8.34 -19.94
C SER A 77 7.52 7.34 -19.41
N GLY A 78 7.71 7.26 -18.08
CA GLY A 78 8.56 6.27 -17.44
C GLY A 78 8.11 4.84 -17.69
N GLY A 79 6.80 4.58 -17.62
CA GLY A 79 6.21 3.28 -17.94
C GLY A 79 6.43 2.87 -19.40
N ILE A 80 6.25 3.79 -20.35
CA ILE A 80 6.53 3.56 -21.76
C ILE A 80 8.02 3.26 -21.99
N CYS A 81 8.93 4.05 -21.41
CA CYS A 81 10.37 3.81 -21.51
C CYS A 81 10.74 2.44 -20.93
N ALA A 82 10.20 2.05 -19.79
CA ALA A 82 10.44 0.74 -19.19
C ALA A 82 9.92 -0.41 -20.06
N ALA A 83 8.74 -0.25 -20.68
CA ALA A 83 8.19 -1.25 -21.60
C ALA A 83 9.05 -1.41 -22.86
N LEU A 84 9.54 -0.32 -23.43
CA LEU A 84 10.43 -0.34 -24.60
C LEU A 84 11.81 -0.93 -24.26
N ALA A 85 12.37 -0.62 -23.08
CA ALA A 85 13.66 -1.14 -22.65
C ALA A 85 13.65 -2.67 -22.45
N ASN A 86 12.52 -3.25 -22.10
CA ASN A 86 12.34 -4.70 -21.96
C ASN A 86 12.02 -5.41 -23.29
N GLY A 87 12.31 -4.77 -24.44
CA GLY A 87 12.19 -5.40 -25.77
C GLY A 87 10.77 -5.54 -26.28
N GLY A 88 9.81 -4.78 -25.74
CA GLY A 88 8.41 -4.85 -26.18
C GLY A 88 7.77 -6.22 -25.91
N GLY A 89 8.37 -7.02 -25.03
CA GLY A 89 7.81 -8.30 -24.61
C GLY A 89 6.36 -8.09 -24.17
N THR A 90 5.45 -8.86 -24.75
CA THR A 90 4.05 -8.86 -24.39
C THR A 90 3.96 -9.02 -22.87
N ALA A 91 3.45 -7.99 -22.21
CA ALA A 91 3.10 -8.14 -20.79
C ALA A 91 2.04 -9.24 -20.75
N ASP A 92 2.46 -10.40 -20.32
CA ASP A 92 1.58 -11.58 -20.23
C ASP A 92 0.59 -11.29 -19.10
N PHE A 93 -0.58 -10.79 -19.48
CA PHE A 93 -1.65 -10.45 -18.54
C PHE A 93 -2.24 -11.76 -18.00
N ARG A 94 -1.94 -12.04 -16.74
CA ARG A 94 -2.35 -13.27 -16.04
C ARG A 94 -3.50 -13.06 -15.06
N GLY A 95 -4.06 -11.84 -15.03
CA GLY A 95 -5.17 -11.48 -14.13
C GLY A 95 -4.72 -10.90 -12.78
N GLY A 96 -3.47 -11.07 -12.38
CA GLY A 96 -2.90 -10.48 -11.15
C GLY A 96 -2.88 -8.96 -11.18
N GLU A 97 -2.83 -8.39 -12.37
CA GLU A 97 -2.82 -6.94 -12.62
C GLU A 97 -4.08 -6.26 -12.07
N ILE A 98 -5.24 -6.89 -12.23
CA ILE A 98 -6.51 -6.37 -11.70
C ILE A 98 -6.47 -6.36 -10.18
N VAL A 99 -5.88 -7.39 -9.57
CA VAL A 99 -5.73 -7.48 -8.11
C VAL A 99 -4.80 -6.39 -7.59
N VAL A 100 -3.69 -6.11 -8.30
CA VAL A 100 -2.76 -5.02 -7.95
C VAL A 100 -3.47 -3.66 -8.05
N LEU A 101 -4.23 -3.42 -9.14
CA LEU A 101 -5.00 -2.18 -9.28
C LEU A 101 -6.04 -1.99 -8.17
N LEU A 102 -6.70 -3.08 -7.76
CA LEU A 102 -7.63 -3.06 -6.64
C LEU A 102 -6.91 -2.72 -5.33
N ALA A 103 -5.76 -3.35 -5.07
CA ALA A 103 -4.93 -3.07 -3.91
C ALA A 103 -4.52 -1.59 -3.85
N MET A 104 -4.08 -1.02 -4.97
CA MET A 104 -3.71 0.39 -5.08
C MET A 104 -4.91 1.31 -4.86
N SER A 105 -6.08 0.96 -5.37
CA SER A 105 -7.31 1.73 -5.17
C SER A 105 -7.70 1.78 -3.70
N ILE A 106 -7.58 0.65 -2.99
CA ILE A 106 -7.82 0.56 -1.54
C ILE A 106 -6.78 1.41 -0.77
N TRP A 107 -5.51 1.37 -1.17
CA TRP A 107 -4.46 2.18 -0.57
C TRP A 107 -4.71 3.69 -0.73
N VAL A 108 -5.13 4.12 -1.92
CA VAL A 108 -5.50 5.53 -2.16
C VAL A 108 -6.74 5.92 -1.35
N TRP A 109 -7.75 5.05 -1.29
CA TRP A 109 -8.92 5.24 -0.44
C TRP A 109 -8.54 5.37 1.04
N TYR A 110 -7.64 4.54 1.53
CA TYR A 110 -7.07 4.62 2.87
C TYR A 110 -6.40 5.98 3.11
N SER A 111 -5.48 6.37 2.23
CA SER A 111 -4.74 7.63 2.35
C SER A 111 -5.67 8.85 2.40
N TYR A 112 -6.71 8.85 1.58
CA TYR A 112 -7.72 9.90 1.57
C TYR A 112 -8.53 9.94 2.87
N ASN A 113 -8.98 8.79 3.36
CA ASN A 113 -9.79 8.72 4.57
C ASN A 113 -8.97 8.97 5.83
N CYS A 114 -7.67 8.68 5.87
CA CYS A 114 -6.78 9.10 6.95
C CYS A 114 -6.82 10.62 7.12
N GLN A 115 -6.69 11.36 6.04
CA GLN A 115 -6.72 12.82 6.07
C GLN A 115 -8.11 13.37 6.44
N ARG A 116 -9.19 12.68 6.09
CA ARG A 116 -10.56 13.13 6.32
C ARG A 116 -11.08 12.76 7.70
N TRP A 117 -10.88 11.51 8.13
CA TRP A 117 -11.49 10.95 9.34
C TRP A 117 -10.66 11.18 10.59
N LEU A 118 -9.34 11.35 10.41
CA LEU A 118 -8.38 11.52 11.50
C LEU A 118 -7.81 12.94 11.56
N LYS A 119 -8.59 13.91 11.08
CA LYS A 119 -8.22 15.32 11.17
C LYS A 119 -7.96 15.71 12.62
N GLY A 120 -6.83 16.40 12.84
CA GLY A 120 -6.43 16.86 14.18
C GLY A 120 -5.45 15.94 14.90
N LEU A 121 -5.19 14.73 14.37
CA LEU A 121 -4.11 13.90 14.86
C LEU A 121 -2.81 14.19 14.09
N PRO A 122 -1.64 14.15 14.76
CA PRO A 122 -0.35 14.25 14.06
C PRO A 122 -0.20 13.12 13.04
N GLN A 123 0.37 13.44 11.88
CA GLN A 123 0.56 12.50 10.77
C GLN A 123 1.27 11.21 11.20
N VAL A 124 2.34 11.36 11.99
CA VAL A 124 3.10 10.23 12.52
C VAL A 124 2.24 9.32 13.41
N SER A 125 1.36 9.91 14.24
CA SER A 125 0.44 9.15 15.09
C SER A 125 -0.59 8.38 14.26
N ILE A 126 -1.13 9.01 13.19
CA ILE A 126 -2.05 8.34 12.26
C ILE A 126 -1.37 7.13 11.63
N ALA A 127 -0.17 7.32 11.08
CA ALA A 127 0.59 6.24 10.45
C ALA A 127 0.90 5.12 11.45
N ALA A 128 1.43 5.46 12.64
CA ALA A 128 1.77 4.47 13.66
C ALA A 128 0.56 3.65 14.11
N LEU A 129 -0.57 4.30 14.40
CA LEU A 129 -1.77 3.63 14.89
C LEU A 129 -2.44 2.75 13.82
N THR A 130 -2.52 3.22 12.59
CA THR A 130 -3.12 2.45 11.49
C THR A 130 -2.23 1.28 11.06
N VAL A 131 -0.90 1.48 11.02
CA VAL A 131 0.05 0.39 10.73
C VAL A 131 0.03 -0.64 11.86
N ALA A 132 0.01 -0.23 13.12
CA ALA A 132 -0.09 -1.15 14.26
C ALA A 132 -1.40 -1.98 14.19
N ALA A 133 -2.54 -1.34 13.93
CA ALA A 133 -3.81 -2.03 13.75
C ALA A 133 -3.79 -2.99 12.54
N GLY A 134 -3.19 -2.58 11.43
CA GLY A 134 -2.99 -3.41 10.24
C GLY A 134 -2.09 -4.61 10.51
N SER A 135 -0.99 -4.42 11.25
CA SER A 135 -0.07 -5.49 11.62
C SER A 135 -0.74 -6.55 12.49
N VAL A 136 -1.56 -6.12 13.47
CA VAL A 136 -2.35 -7.04 14.28
C VAL A 136 -3.35 -7.82 13.42
N GLY A 137 -4.05 -7.14 12.50
CA GLY A 137 -4.98 -7.77 11.56
C GLY A 137 -4.28 -8.79 10.65
N PHE A 138 -3.09 -8.44 10.15
CA PHE A 138 -2.29 -9.35 9.32
C PHE A 138 -1.77 -10.56 10.10
N ALA A 139 -1.30 -10.34 11.34
CA ALA A 139 -0.88 -11.43 12.22
C ALA A 139 -2.04 -12.39 12.54
N ALA A 140 -3.23 -11.84 12.83
CA ALA A 140 -4.43 -12.65 13.04
C ALA A 140 -4.79 -13.48 11.80
N TYR A 141 -4.70 -12.88 10.60
CA TYR A 141 -4.91 -13.60 9.35
C TYR A 141 -3.92 -14.77 9.20
N VAL A 142 -2.61 -14.54 9.42
CA VAL A 142 -1.58 -15.59 9.32
C VAL A 142 -1.87 -16.75 10.29
N VAL A 143 -2.21 -16.44 11.53
CA VAL A 143 -2.55 -17.45 12.54
C VAL A 143 -3.78 -18.27 12.13
N ILE A 144 -4.84 -17.60 11.64
CA ILE A 144 -6.07 -18.28 11.20
C ILE A 144 -5.79 -19.16 9.97
N ALA A 145 -5.01 -18.66 9.01
CA ALA A 145 -4.65 -19.39 7.79
C ALA A 145 -3.83 -20.65 8.11
N GLU A 146 -2.91 -20.56 9.06
CA GLU A 146 -2.10 -21.70 9.54
C GLU A 146 -2.98 -22.73 10.26
N LEU A 147 -3.83 -22.29 11.18
CA LEU A 147 -4.73 -23.20 11.94
C LEU A 147 -5.76 -23.88 11.05
N SER A 148 -6.17 -23.24 9.95
CA SER A 148 -7.13 -23.81 9.00
C SER A 148 -6.48 -24.70 7.94
N GLY A 149 -5.16 -24.82 7.92
CA GLY A 149 -4.42 -25.58 6.91
C GLY A 149 -4.55 -25.02 5.48
N PHE A 150 -4.96 -23.76 5.36
CA PHE A 150 -5.21 -23.12 4.07
C PHE A 150 -3.95 -22.56 3.40
N SER A 151 -2.86 -22.40 4.15
CA SER A 151 -1.59 -21.95 3.61
C SER A 151 -0.40 -22.53 4.38
N ASP A 152 0.59 -23.05 3.66
CA ASP A 152 1.92 -23.33 4.20
C ASP A 152 2.67 -21.99 4.31
N VAL A 153 2.51 -21.29 5.43
CA VAL A 153 3.30 -20.09 5.71
C VAL A 153 4.74 -20.56 5.98
N ARG A 154 5.61 -20.40 5.00
CA ARG A 154 7.03 -20.65 5.18
C ARG A 154 7.69 -19.37 5.71
N PHE A 155 8.06 -19.40 6.97
CA PHE A 155 8.97 -18.40 7.50
C PHE A 155 10.35 -18.59 6.87
N GLY A 156 10.92 -17.50 6.38
CA GLY A 156 12.28 -17.52 5.84
C GLY A 156 13.26 -18.12 6.85
N THR A 157 14.02 -19.10 6.41
CA THR A 157 15.03 -19.79 7.24
C THR A 157 16.42 -19.19 7.07
N GLU A 158 16.62 -18.38 6.01
CA GLU A 158 17.91 -17.79 5.72
C GLU A 158 18.07 -16.41 6.38
N PHE A 159 19.27 -16.17 6.94
CA PHE A 159 19.62 -14.87 7.54
C PHE A 159 19.46 -13.69 6.56
N LYS A 160 19.68 -13.92 5.27
CA LYS A 160 19.50 -12.91 4.22
C LYS A 160 18.06 -12.44 4.10
N GLU A 161 17.08 -13.32 4.27
CA GLU A 161 15.65 -12.98 4.20
C GLU A 161 15.27 -12.07 5.37
N TRP A 162 15.73 -12.36 6.57
CA TRP A 162 15.53 -11.52 7.75
C TRP A 162 16.22 -10.16 7.61
N LEU A 163 17.40 -10.13 7.01
CA LEU A 163 18.12 -8.89 6.76
C LEU A 163 17.40 -8.01 5.72
N LEU A 164 16.84 -8.62 4.68
CA LEU A 164 16.01 -7.93 3.68
C LEU A 164 14.71 -7.40 4.29
N ILE A 165 14.03 -8.19 5.12
CA ILE A 165 12.82 -7.75 5.84
C ILE A 165 13.16 -6.57 6.76
N GLY A 166 14.24 -6.67 7.53
CA GLY A 166 14.71 -5.58 8.39
C GLY A 166 15.05 -4.32 7.60
N TRP A 167 15.76 -4.46 6.48
CA TRP A 167 16.09 -3.35 5.60
C TRP A 167 14.84 -2.67 5.01
N LEU A 168 13.88 -3.44 4.51
CA LEU A 168 12.62 -2.93 3.97
C LEU A 168 11.76 -2.25 5.03
N SER A 169 11.79 -2.75 6.27
CA SER A 169 11.02 -2.19 7.37
C SER A 169 11.60 -0.87 7.88
N ILE A 170 12.92 -0.77 7.99
CA ILE A 170 13.60 0.40 8.58
C ILE A 170 13.94 1.43 7.49
N GLY A 171 14.41 1.02 6.34
CA GLY A 171 14.87 1.92 5.27
C GLY A 171 13.69 2.64 4.57
N PRO A 172 13.09 2.03 3.54
CA PRO A 172 12.10 2.72 2.70
C PRO A 172 10.82 3.09 3.45
N ALA A 173 10.34 2.21 4.34
CA ALA A 173 9.09 2.46 5.06
C ALA A 173 9.21 3.63 6.04
N SER A 174 10.28 3.67 6.85
CA SER A 174 10.51 4.78 7.78
C SER A 174 10.77 6.08 7.04
N THR A 175 11.59 6.04 5.98
CA THR A 175 11.91 7.23 5.17
C THR A 175 10.66 7.79 4.51
N ALA A 176 9.78 6.93 3.99
CA ALA A 176 8.51 7.35 3.39
C ALA A 176 7.59 8.03 4.41
N ILE A 177 7.53 7.54 5.64
CA ILE A 177 6.73 8.15 6.72
C ILE A 177 7.29 9.52 7.12
N PHE A 178 8.62 9.67 7.16
CA PHE A 178 9.25 10.96 7.51
C PHE A 178 9.17 12.01 6.41
N LEU A 179 9.16 11.59 5.14
CA LEU A 179 9.10 12.51 3.99
C LEU A 179 7.66 12.88 3.60
N TRP A 180 6.67 12.20 4.13
CA TRP A 180 5.26 12.42 3.84
C TRP A 180 4.61 13.29 4.93
#